data_8ec9b14e3474a5cf1d330d2f8a1d27d8
#
_entry.id   8ec9b14e3474a5cf1d330d2f8a1d27d8
#
_cell.length_a   1.000
_cell.length_b   1.000
_cell.length_c   1.000
_cell.angle_alpha   90.00
_cell.angle_beta   90.00
_cell.angle_gamma   90.00
#
_symmetry.space_group_name_H-M   'P 1'
#
loop_
_entity.id
_entity.type
_entity.pdbx_description
1 polymer ?
#
loop_
_entity_poly.entity_id
_entity_poly.type
_entity_poly.pdbx_seq_one_letter_code
_entity_poly.pdbx_strand_id
1 'polypeptide(L)'
;SAASFLPIIISSGIGIAIIVFFVMPEFIKSNKVNLELKEFIRKKDELENLKLNYEKISKELNDLNNQKLRIIELISGRSNLDTLLANMGILGRKNNIEFLSIVPQELVISSNNESLNNNTNQNLMIDPLLVDGLKKYLIDFSFKTDFINLLSFLRELEFQENIILINDIDVKLIENNSNFGKSDNNNLDVKLSMIFYGKN
;
A
#
# COMPACT_ATOMS: atom_id res chain seq x y z
N SER A 1 35.64 74.47 54.04
CA SER A 1 34.22 74.63 53.73
C SER A 1 33.58 73.34 53.19
N ALA A 2 33.54 72.36 54.14
CA ALA A 2 32.87 71.08 53.82
C ALA A 2 31.31 71.20 53.74
N ALA A 3 30.75 72.24 54.31
CA ALA A 3 29.30 72.47 54.36
C ALA A 3 28.64 72.80 52.97
N SER A 4 29.41 73.29 51.99
CA SER A 4 28.87 73.63 50.66
C SER A 4 28.68 72.41 49.73
N PHE A 5 29.27 71.25 50.06
CA PHE A 5 29.14 70.06 49.23
C PHE A 5 27.94 69.19 49.68
N LEU A 6 27.40 69.44 50.89
CA LEU A 6 26.29 68.64 51.43
C LEU A 6 25.00 68.72 50.50
N PRO A 7 24.54 69.86 50.03
CA PRO A 7 23.34 69.95 49.21
C PRO A 7 23.53 69.28 47.81
N ILE A 8 24.75 69.29 47.28
CA ILE A 8 25.07 68.67 46.02
C ILE A 8 24.95 67.14 46.10
N ILE A 9 25.47 66.58 47.21
CA ILE A 9 25.40 65.14 47.46
C ILE A 9 23.95 64.67 47.67
N ILE A 10 23.15 65.43 48.39
CA ILE A 10 21.76 65.14 48.67
C ILE A 10 20.97 65.22 47.36
N SER A 11 21.13 66.26 46.54
CA SER A 11 20.50 66.43 45.26
C SER A 11 20.83 65.32 44.25
N SER A 12 22.09 64.89 44.21
CA SER A 12 22.55 63.75 43.43
C SER A 12 21.94 62.45 43.82
N GLY A 13 21.86 62.21 45.18
CA GLY A 13 21.24 61.05 45.75
C GLY A 13 19.76 60.92 45.43
N ILE A 14 19.01 62.03 45.48
CA ILE A 14 17.59 62.06 45.08
C ILE A 14 17.44 61.79 43.58
N GLY A 15 18.29 62.36 42.74
CA GLY A 15 18.24 62.08 41.29
C GLY A 15 18.47 60.63 40.95
N ILE A 16 19.43 60.00 41.57
CA ILE A 16 19.70 58.56 41.39
C ILE A 16 18.54 57.73 41.92
N ALA A 17 17.96 58.07 43.04
CA ALA A 17 16.79 57.36 43.57
C ALA A 17 15.57 57.40 42.63
N ILE A 18 15.31 58.55 42.03
CA ILE A 18 14.23 58.68 41.03
C ILE A 18 14.49 57.80 39.81
N ILE A 19 15.69 57.78 39.26
CA ILE A 19 16.07 56.95 38.12
C ILE A 19 15.90 55.47 38.47
N VAL A 20 16.36 55.03 39.59
CA VAL A 20 16.30 53.61 40.02
C VAL A 20 14.85 53.19 40.29
N PHE A 21 14.06 54.04 40.97
CA PHE A 21 12.68 53.66 41.34
C PHE A 21 11.65 53.83 40.23
N PHE A 22 11.81 54.80 39.33
CA PHE A 22 10.83 55.06 38.26
C PHE A 22 11.25 54.60 36.91
N VAL A 23 12.49 54.77 36.49
CA VAL A 23 12.90 54.44 35.12
C VAL A 23 13.26 52.96 34.99
N MET A 24 13.88 52.38 36.02
CA MET A 24 14.32 50.98 35.92
C MET A 24 13.14 49.99 35.83
N PRO A 25 12.06 50.11 36.65
CA PRO A 25 10.94 49.17 36.54
C PRO A 25 10.19 49.29 35.19
N GLU A 26 10.09 50.51 34.63
CA GLU A 26 9.45 50.74 33.30
C GLU A 26 10.29 50.09 32.20
N PHE A 27 11.58 50.17 32.26
CA PHE A 27 12.50 49.55 31.30
C PHE A 27 12.45 48.00 31.38
N ILE A 28 12.33 47.44 32.58
CA ILE A 28 12.19 45.98 32.76
C ILE A 28 10.86 45.49 32.24
N LYS A 29 9.74 46.23 32.43
CA LYS A 29 8.41 45.88 31.88
C LYS A 29 8.41 45.93 30.37
N SER A 30 9.00 46.96 29.77
CA SER A 30 9.11 47.09 28.31
C SER A 30 9.91 45.94 27.70
N ASN A 31 11.00 45.52 28.32
CA ASN A 31 11.76 44.35 27.84
C ASN A 31 11.00 43.04 27.98
N LYS A 32 10.23 42.86 29.05
CA LYS A 32 9.37 41.64 29.17
C LYS A 32 8.32 41.57 28.07
N VAL A 33 7.62 42.67 27.81
CA VAL A 33 6.61 42.75 26.75
C VAL A 33 7.21 42.48 25.38
N ASN A 34 8.41 43.01 25.11
CA ASN A 34 9.13 42.74 23.86
C ASN A 34 9.56 41.26 23.73
N LEU A 35 9.93 40.61 24.79
CA LEU A 35 10.26 39.17 24.80
C LEU A 35 9.01 38.32 24.59
N GLU A 36 7.90 38.64 25.27
CA GLU A 36 6.61 37.98 25.06
C GLU A 36 6.11 38.15 23.63
N LEU A 37 6.22 39.35 23.05
CA LEU A 37 5.86 39.61 21.68
C LEU A 37 6.68 38.76 20.69
N LYS A 38 7.99 38.67 20.92
CA LYS A 38 8.86 37.83 20.08
C LYS A 38 8.48 36.33 20.19
N GLU A 39 8.14 35.92 21.40
CA GLU A 39 7.71 34.54 21.62
C GLU A 39 6.36 34.23 20.93
N PHE A 40 5.40 35.17 20.99
CA PHE A 40 4.15 35.05 20.26
C PHE A 40 4.34 35.00 18.75
N ILE A 41 5.21 35.85 18.18
CA ILE A 41 5.53 35.83 16.74
C ILE A 41 6.14 34.49 16.36
N ARG A 42 7.11 33.99 17.14
CA ARG A 42 7.71 32.67 16.90
C ARG A 42 6.69 31.55 16.94
N LYS A 43 5.82 31.52 17.94
CA LYS A 43 4.75 30.52 18.06
C LYS A 43 3.77 30.59 16.89
N LYS A 44 3.45 31.81 16.42
CA LYS A 44 2.62 32.01 15.23
C LYS A 44 3.28 31.41 14.00
N ASP A 45 4.56 31.70 13.78
CA ASP A 45 5.32 31.19 12.61
C ASP A 45 5.46 29.65 12.67
N GLU A 46 5.70 29.10 13.86
CA GLU A 46 5.70 27.64 14.09
C GLU A 46 4.35 27.01 13.76
N LEU A 47 3.26 27.64 14.15
CA LEU A 47 1.90 27.16 13.88
C LEU A 47 1.56 27.22 12.40
N GLU A 48 1.98 28.27 11.70
CA GLU A 48 1.79 28.42 10.26
C GLU A 48 2.60 27.39 9.48
N ASN A 49 3.85 27.15 9.87
CA ASN A 49 4.68 26.08 9.30
C ASN A 49 4.10 24.69 9.57
N LEU A 50 3.56 24.44 10.75
CA LEU A 50 2.91 23.19 11.09
C LEU A 50 1.66 22.97 10.24
N LYS A 51 0.86 24.01 10.01
CA LYS A 51 -0.31 23.97 9.14
C LYS A 51 0.07 23.66 7.70
N LEU A 52 1.09 24.33 7.16
CA LEU A 52 1.59 24.06 5.80
C LEU A 52 2.09 22.62 5.64
N ASN A 53 2.81 22.12 6.64
CA ASN A 53 3.27 20.73 6.64
C ASN A 53 2.11 19.75 6.71
N TYR A 54 1.09 20.03 7.51
CA TYR A 54 -0.11 19.21 7.59
C TYR A 54 -0.87 19.16 6.25
N GLU A 55 -1.04 20.32 5.60
CA GLU A 55 -1.67 20.39 4.28
C GLU A 55 -0.87 19.62 3.21
N LYS A 56 0.47 19.71 3.26
CA LYS A 56 1.34 18.97 2.36
C LYS A 56 1.20 17.47 2.57
N ILE A 57 1.30 16.99 3.81
CA ILE A 57 1.15 15.57 4.14
C ILE A 57 -0.24 15.06 3.76
N SER A 58 -1.28 15.86 3.99
CA SER A 58 -2.65 15.52 3.62
C SER A 58 -2.82 15.35 2.11
N LYS A 59 -2.20 16.22 1.30
CA LYS A 59 -2.17 16.07 -0.15
C LYS A 59 -1.41 14.83 -0.60
N GLU A 60 -0.21 14.61 -0.07
CA GLU A 60 0.59 13.42 -0.38
C GLU A 60 -0.16 12.13 -0.04
N LEU A 61 -0.85 12.10 1.09
CA LEU A 61 -1.66 10.94 1.50
C LEU A 61 -2.83 10.71 0.55
N ASN A 62 -3.50 11.77 0.10
CA ASN A 62 -4.60 11.67 -0.87
C ASN A 62 -4.10 11.21 -2.24
N ASP A 63 -2.96 11.73 -2.70
CA ASP A 63 -2.34 11.32 -3.96
C ASP A 63 -1.88 9.85 -3.90
N LEU A 64 -1.31 9.43 -2.78
CA LEU A 64 -0.91 8.04 -2.56
C LEU A 64 -2.12 7.11 -2.56
N ASN A 65 -3.23 7.53 -1.93
CA ASN A 65 -4.47 6.76 -1.91
C ASN A 65 -5.08 6.63 -3.31
N ASN A 66 -5.05 7.70 -4.11
CA ASN A 66 -5.49 7.67 -5.51
C ASN A 66 -4.60 6.77 -6.38
N GLN A 67 -3.28 6.80 -6.18
CA GLN A 67 -2.37 5.88 -6.85
C GLN A 67 -2.63 4.43 -6.45
N LYS A 68 -2.87 4.16 -5.16
CA LYS A 68 -3.26 2.85 -4.66
C LYS A 68 -4.53 2.34 -5.35
N LEU A 69 -5.60 3.16 -5.41
CA LEU A 69 -6.85 2.80 -6.08
C LEU A 69 -6.64 2.52 -7.58
N ARG A 70 -5.81 3.31 -8.24
CA ARG A 70 -5.48 3.11 -9.65
C ARG A 70 -4.71 1.80 -9.89
N ILE A 71 -3.77 1.46 -9.00
CA ILE A 71 -3.05 0.18 -9.06
C ILE A 71 -4.01 -0.99 -8.83
N ILE A 72 -4.92 -0.88 -7.85
CA ILE A 72 -5.96 -1.89 -7.59
C ILE A 72 -6.83 -2.08 -8.85
N GLU A 73 -7.24 -1.01 -9.48
CA GLU A 73 -8.04 -1.07 -10.71
C GLU A 73 -7.28 -1.72 -11.88
N LEU A 74 -5.97 -1.46 -11.98
CA LEU A 74 -5.11 -2.10 -12.98
C LEU A 74 -4.90 -3.59 -12.70
N ILE A 75 -4.73 -3.97 -11.42
CA ILE A 75 -4.50 -5.37 -11.01
C ILE A 75 -5.78 -6.19 -11.11
N SER A 76 -6.88 -5.68 -10.58
CA SER A 76 -8.16 -6.41 -10.57
C SER A 76 -8.82 -6.45 -11.95
N GLY A 77 -8.39 -5.60 -12.88
CA GLY A 77 -9.08 -5.43 -14.15
C GLY A 77 -10.56 -5.09 -13.93
N ARG A 78 -11.36 -5.32 -14.95
CA ARG A 78 -12.83 -5.28 -14.86
C ARG A 78 -13.43 -6.65 -14.56
N SER A 79 -12.60 -7.68 -14.39
CA SER A 79 -13.02 -9.06 -14.34
C SER A 79 -13.20 -9.54 -12.91
N ASN A 80 -14.39 -10.02 -12.63
CA ASN A 80 -14.64 -10.87 -11.49
C ASN A 80 -14.29 -12.33 -11.85
N LEU A 81 -14.31 -13.23 -10.87
CA LEU A 81 -13.99 -14.64 -11.05
C LEU A 81 -14.82 -15.30 -12.16
N ASP A 82 -16.12 -14.99 -12.23
CA ASP A 82 -17.03 -15.59 -13.23
C ASP A 82 -16.62 -15.21 -14.67
N THR A 83 -16.25 -13.95 -14.87
CA THR A 83 -15.77 -13.48 -16.18
C THR A 83 -14.45 -14.15 -16.56
N LEU A 84 -13.54 -14.31 -15.60
CA LEU A 84 -12.29 -15.05 -15.84
C LEU A 84 -12.57 -16.49 -16.23
N LEU A 85 -13.42 -17.21 -15.49
CA LEU A 85 -13.76 -18.60 -15.78
C LEU A 85 -14.43 -18.74 -17.16
N ALA A 86 -15.34 -17.81 -17.51
CA ALA A 86 -15.95 -17.78 -18.82
C ALA A 86 -14.93 -17.58 -19.95
N ASN A 87 -13.98 -16.64 -19.76
CA ASN A 87 -12.90 -16.40 -20.72
C ASN A 87 -11.97 -17.62 -20.85
N MET A 88 -11.64 -18.29 -19.74
CA MET A 88 -10.87 -19.53 -19.75
C MET A 88 -11.60 -20.63 -20.55
N GLY A 89 -12.92 -20.74 -20.39
CA GLY A 89 -13.73 -21.68 -21.18
C GLY A 89 -13.73 -21.36 -22.69
N ILE A 90 -13.75 -20.09 -23.07
CA ILE A 90 -13.66 -19.67 -24.49
C ILE A 90 -12.27 -19.98 -25.03
N LEU A 91 -11.22 -19.64 -24.26
CA LEU A 91 -9.83 -19.85 -24.62
C LEU A 91 -9.51 -21.35 -24.80
N GLY A 92 -10.02 -22.19 -23.88
CA GLY A 92 -9.88 -23.62 -23.97
C GLY A 92 -10.52 -24.20 -25.23
N ARG A 93 -11.76 -23.81 -25.55
CA ARG A 93 -12.43 -24.24 -26.78
C ARG A 93 -11.68 -23.81 -28.04
N LYS A 94 -11.16 -22.59 -28.07
CA LYS A 94 -10.36 -22.07 -29.19
C LYS A 94 -9.09 -22.88 -29.42
N ASN A 95 -8.47 -23.38 -28.35
CA ASN A 95 -7.25 -24.17 -28.42
C ASN A 95 -7.48 -25.69 -28.33
N ASN A 96 -8.69 -26.17 -28.58
CA ASN A 96 -9.07 -27.59 -28.53
C ASN A 96 -8.68 -28.26 -27.20
N ILE A 97 -8.82 -27.53 -26.07
CA ILE A 97 -8.60 -28.04 -24.73
C ILE A 97 -9.92 -28.57 -24.18
N GLU A 98 -9.91 -29.78 -23.69
CA GLU A 98 -11.01 -30.39 -22.97
C GLU A 98 -10.79 -30.28 -21.48
N PHE A 99 -11.47 -29.33 -20.81
CA PHE A 99 -11.44 -29.20 -19.36
C PHE A 99 -12.20 -30.33 -18.70
N LEU A 100 -11.51 -31.08 -17.85
CA LEU A 100 -12.09 -32.14 -17.02
C LEU A 100 -12.63 -31.57 -15.71
N SER A 101 -11.92 -30.62 -15.14
CA SER A 101 -12.27 -29.99 -13.87
C SER A 101 -11.71 -28.57 -13.78
N ILE A 102 -12.48 -27.67 -13.20
CA ILE A 102 -12.07 -26.31 -12.82
C ILE A 102 -12.56 -26.09 -11.40
N VAL A 103 -11.63 -25.95 -10.47
CA VAL A 103 -11.95 -25.80 -9.03
C VAL A 103 -11.40 -24.49 -8.51
N PRO A 104 -12.21 -23.44 -8.43
CA PRO A 104 -11.80 -22.19 -7.78
C PRO A 104 -11.88 -22.31 -6.26
N GLN A 105 -10.86 -21.82 -5.57
CA GLN A 105 -10.78 -21.73 -4.12
C GLN A 105 -10.45 -20.30 -3.72
N GLU A 106 -11.29 -19.69 -2.90
CA GLU A 106 -10.99 -18.37 -2.32
C GLU A 106 -9.96 -18.54 -1.21
N LEU A 107 -8.80 -17.91 -1.37
CA LEU A 107 -7.78 -17.86 -0.32
C LEU A 107 -8.11 -16.69 0.61
N VAL A 108 -8.79 -16.98 1.72
CA VAL A 108 -9.05 -15.99 2.77
C VAL A 108 -7.76 -15.74 3.53
N ILE A 109 -7.02 -14.71 3.14
CA ILE A 109 -5.88 -14.23 3.93
C ILE A 109 -6.45 -13.18 4.88
N SER A 110 -6.61 -13.54 6.17
CA SER A 110 -7.02 -12.60 7.21
C SER A 110 -6.00 -11.47 7.30
N SER A 111 -6.38 -10.29 6.85
CA SER A 111 -5.62 -9.05 7.07
C SER A 111 -5.73 -8.53 8.50
N ASN A 112 -6.37 -9.28 9.41
CA ASN A 112 -6.59 -8.84 10.77
C ASN A 112 -5.39 -9.17 11.66
N ASN A 113 -4.65 -8.14 12.03
CA ASN A 113 -3.69 -8.09 13.13
C ASN A 113 -4.37 -8.23 14.52
N GLU A 114 -5.42 -9.04 14.67
CA GLU A 114 -6.05 -9.30 15.96
C GLU A 114 -6.36 -10.78 16.11
N SER A 115 -5.33 -11.52 16.49
CA SER A 115 -5.45 -12.69 17.38
C SER A 115 -4.09 -13.36 17.54
N LEU A 116 -3.32 -12.87 18.47
CA LEU A 116 -2.32 -13.67 19.19
C LEU A 116 -3.05 -14.82 19.87
N ASN A 117 -3.07 -15.98 19.27
CA ASN A 117 -2.95 -17.25 20.02
C ASN A 117 -3.04 -18.46 19.07
N ASN A 118 -2.01 -19.29 19.22
CA ASN A 118 -1.88 -20.70 18.88
C ASN A 118 -1.19 -21.09 17.57
N ASN A 119 0.14 -21.31 17.74
CA ASN A 119 0.85 -22.50 17.27
C ASN A 119 0.49 -23.06 15.88
N THR A 120 0.86 -22.37 14.83
CA THR A 120 1.34 -23.02 13.61
C THR A 120 2.34 -22.10 12.95
N ASN A 121 3.59 -22.56 12.83
CA ASN A 121 4.66 -21.91 12.07
C ASN A 121 4.32 -21.91 10.57
N GLN A 122 3.35 -21.13 10.16
CA GLN A 122 3.20 -20.73 8.78
C GLN A 122 3.71 -19.28 8.74
N ASN A 123 4.86 -19.10 8.13
CA ASN A 123 5.32 -17.81 7.65
C ASN A 123 4.19 -17.24 6.79
N LEU A 124 3.33 -16.44 7.38
CA LEU A 124 2.37 -15.61 6.68
C LEU A 124 3.19 -14.58 5.88
N MET A 125 3.66 -15.01 4.71
CA MET A 125 4.17 -14.06 3.72
C MET A 125 3.01 -13.12 3.40
N ILE A 126 3.13 -11.89 3.90
CA ILE A 126 2.22 -10.80 3.54
C ILE A 126 2.29 -10.68 2.02
N ASP A 127 1.22 -11.03 1.35
CA ASP A 127 1.14 -10.91 -0.10
C ASP A 127 1.03 -9.42 -0.47
N PRO A 128 2.06 -8.83 -1.08
CA PRO A 128 2.09 -7.40 -1.36
C PRO A 128 1.02 -6.96 -2.39
N LEU A 129 0.46 -7.90 -3.14
CA LEU A 129 -0.58 -7.65 -4.12
C LEU A 129 -2.00 -7.70 -3.51
N LEU A 130 -2.12 -8.25 -2.30
CA LEU A 130 -3.41 -8.32 -1.62
C LEU A 130 -3.67 -7.00 -0.88
N VAL A 131 -4.52 -6.17 -1.46
CA VAL A 131 -4.93 -4.87 -0.93
C VAL A 131 -6.41 -4.91 -0.57
N ASP A 132 -6.85 -4.07 0.37
CA ASP A 132 -8.27 -3.98 0.73
C ASP A 132 -9.17 -3.80 -0.50
N GLY A 133 -10.17 -4.67 -0.65
CA GLY A 133 -11.07 -4.70 -1.80
C GLY A 133 -10.69 -5.69 -2.90
N LEU A 134 -9.54 -6.38 -2.77
CA LEU A 134 -9.15 -7.50 -3.63
C LEU A 134 -9.28 -8.83 -2.91
N LYS A 135 -9.70 -9.84 -3.64
CA LYS A 135 -9.69 -11.24 -3.23
C LYS A 135 -8.68 -12.01 -4.05
N LYS A 136 -8.03 -12.97 -3.41
CA LYS A 136 -7.10 -13.89 -4.04
C LYS A 136 -7.78 -15.23 -4.23
N TYR A 137 -7.76 -15.73 -5.45
CA TYR A 137 -8.31 -17.03 -5.80
C TYR A 137 -7.19 -17.95 -6.28
N LEU A 138 -7.18 -19.17 -5.78
CA LEU A 138 -6.42 -20.26 -6.34
C LEU A 138 -7.38 -21.06 -7.23
N ILE A 139 -7.02 -21.30 -8.48
CA ILE A 139 -7.86 -22.02 -9.42
C ILE A 139 -7.07 -23.19 -9.99
N ASP A 140 -7.56 -24.39 -9.69
CA ASP A 140 -6.98 -25.62 -10.20
C ASP A 140 -7.74 -26.09 -11.42
N PHE A 141 -7.01 -26.20 -12.53
CA PHE A 141 -7.50 -26.71 -13.81
C PHE A 141 -6.93 -28.10 -14.06
N SER A 142 -7.79 -29.02 -14.48
CA SER A 142 -7.38 -30.32 -15.02
C SER A 142 -7.98 -30.48 -16.41
N PHE A 143 -7.12 -30.79 -17.39
CA PHE A 143 -7.58 -30.88 -18.78
C PHE A 143 -6.68 -31.80 -19.62
N LYS A 144 -7.23 -32.26 -20.74
CA LYS A 144 -6.49 -33.03 -21.75
C LYS A 144 -6.26 -32.18 -23.00
N THR A 145 -5.08 -32.33 -23.59
CA THR A 145 -4.73 -31.60 -24.81
C THR A 145 -3.47 -32.22 -25.44
N ASP A 146 -3.10 -31.76 -26.62
CA ASP A 146 -1.78 -32.01 -27.19
C ASP A 146 -0.79 -30.89 -26.83
N PHE A 147 0.50 -31.12 -27.09
CA PHE A 147 1.55 -30.16 -26.70
C PHE A 147 1.42 -28.82 -27.44
N ILE A 148 1.04 -28.83 -28.70
CA ILE A 148 0.93 -27.61 -29.51
C ILE A 148 -0.23 -26.75 -29.02
N ASN A 149 -1.37 -27.36 -28.72
CA ASN A 149 -2.53 -26.69 -28.19
C ASN A 149 -2.28 -26.16 -26.75
N LEU A 150 -1.56 -26.92 -25.92
CA LEU A 150 -1.10 -26.46 -24.60
C LEU A 150 -0.26 -25.18 -24.71
N LEU A 151 0.73 -25.20 -25.60
CA LEU A 151 1.61 -24.05 -25.80
C LEU A 151 0.85 -22.82 -26.31
N SER A 152 -0.08 -23.02 -27.25
CA SER A 152 -0.95 -21.96 -27.76
C SER A 152 -1.84 -21.39 -26.68
N PHE A 153 -2.42 -22.23 -25.84
CA PHE A 153 -3.24 -21.83 -24.70
C PHE A 153 -2.45 -20.99 -23.68
N LEU A 154 -1.26 -21.47 -23.27
CA LEU A 154 -0.42 -20.75 -22.33
C LEU A 154 0.02 -19.40 -22.89
N ARG A 155 0.35 -19.34 -24.18
CA ARG A 155 0.68 -18.10 -24.84
C ARG A 155 -0.50 -17.12 -24.89
N GLU A 156 -1.70 -17.57 -25.22
CA GLU A 156 -2.89 -16.72 -25.22
C GLU A 156 -3.30 -16.30 -23.80
N LEU A 157 -3.02 -17.12 -22.80
CA LEU A 157 -3.22 -16.79 -21.39
C LEU A 157 -2.33 -15.61 -20.96
N GLU A 158 -1.08 -15.57 -21.43
CA GLU A 158 -0.13 -14.48 -21.15
C GLU A 158 -0.62 -13.12 -21.69
N PHE A 159 -1.38 -13.11 -22.78
CA PHE A 159 -1.94 -11.90 -23.38
C PHE A 159 -3.27 -11.44 -22.77
N GLN A 160 -3.75 -12.11 -21.72
CA GLN A 160 -4.97 -11.66 -21.03
C GLN A 160 -4.72 -10.34 -20.28
N GLU A 161 -5.75 -9.49 -20.22
CA GLU A 161 -5.67 -8.21 -19.48
C GLU A 161 -5.61 -8.39 -17.95
N ASN A 162 -5.87 -9.60 -17.47
CA ASN A 162 -5.88 -9.89 -16.03
C ASN A 162 -4.51 -10.37 -15.56
N ILE A 163 -4.16 -10.00 -14.33
CA ILE A 163 -2.96 -10.55 -13.69
C ILE A 163 -3.26 -11.97 -13.21
N ILE A 164 -2.67 -12.93 -13.92
CA ILE A 164 -2.74 -14.35 -13.62
C ILE A 164 -1.32 -14.82 -13.34
N LEU A 165 -1.12 -15.43 -12.19
CA LEU A 165 0.15 -16.03 -11.82
C LEU A 165 0.02 -17.55 -11.89
N ILE A 166 0.83 -18.19 -12.74
CA ILE A 166 0.92 -19.65 -12.77
C ILE A 166 1.71 -20.07 -11.54
N ASN A 167 1.08 -20.83 -10.65
CA ASN A 167 1.68 -21.32 -9.43
C ASN A 167 2.36 -22.66 -9.64
N ASP A 168 1.70 -23.57 -10.35
CA ASP A 168 2.20 -24.90 -10.65
C ASP A 168 1.65 -25.44 -11.96
N ILE A 169 2.43 -26.24 -12.65
CA ILE A 169 2.03 -26.97 -13.86
C ILE A 169 2.62 -28.37 -13.85
N ASP A 170 1.73 -29.38 -13.83
CA ASP A 170 2.09 -30.80 -13.95
C ASP A 170 1.58 -31.34 -15.28
N VAL A 171 2.47 -31.87 -16.10
CA VAL A 171 2.16 -32.38 -17.43
C VAL A 171 2.57 -33.84 -17.53
N LYS A 172 1.60 -34.70 -17.79
CA LYS A 172 1.81 -36.14 -17.94
C LYS A 172 1.42 -36.60 -19.32
N LEU A 173 2.26 -37.43 -19.92
CA LEU A 173 1.92 -38.10 -21.18
C LEU A 173 0.97 -39.25 -20.90
N ILE A 174 -0.13 -39.31 -21.63
CA ILE A 174 -1.06 -40.45 -21.58
C ILE A 174 -0.55 -41.52 -22.54
N GLU A 175 0.06 -42.57 -22.01
CA GLU A 175 0.42 -43.75 -22.80
C GLU A 175 -0.83 -44.51 -23.15
N ASN A 176 -1.28 -44.40 -24.39
CA ASN A 176 -2.33 -45.30 -24.91
C ASN A 176 -1.70 -46.66 -25.22
N ASN A 177 -1.88 -47.64 -24.35
CA ASN A 177 -1.58 -49.04 -24.56
C ASN A 177 -2.51 -49.70 -25.60
N SER A 178 -2.71 -49.11 -26.75
CA SER A 178 -3.46 -49.75 -27.84
C SER A 178 -2.56 -50.08 -29.01
N ASN A 179 -2.42 -51.40 -29.17
CA ASN A 179 -1.80 -52.11 -30.25
C ASN A 179 -1.69 -51.41 -31.61
N PHE A 180 -0.48 -51.42 -32.14
CA PHE A 180 -0.10 -51.38 -33.54
C PHE A 180 -0.94 -50.48 -34.50
N GLY A 181 -0.38 -49.35 -34.83
CA GLY A 181 -0.62 -48.82 -36.18
C GLY A 181 -1.43 -47.53 -36.33
N LYS A 182 -1.38 -46.57 -35.39
CA LYS A 182 -1.56 -45.14 -35.68
C LYS A 182 -0.91 -44.33 -34.57
N SER A 183 0.26 -43.86 -34.84
CA SER A 183 0.84 -42.69 -34.21
C SER A 183 -0.06 -41.52 -34.59
N ASP A 184 -0.82 -41.03 -33.65
CA ASP A 184 -1.26 -39.63 -33.66
C ASP A 184 -2.15 -39.41 -32.42
N ASN A 185 -1.59 -38.87 -31.46
CA ASN A 185 -2.04 -37.92 -30.48
C ASN A 185 -1.30 -38.21 -29.17
N ASN A 186 -0.17 -37.53 -28.98
CA ASN A 186 0.46 -37.36 -27.70
C ASN A 186 -0.49 -36.54 -26.80
N ASN A 187 -1.55 -37.20 -26.33
CA ASN A 187 -2.47 -36.58 -25.40
C ASN A 187 -1.79 -36.40 -24.07
N LEU A 188 -1.74 -35.17 -23.62
CA LEU A 188 -1.21 -34.78 -22.32
C LEU A 188 -2.39 -34.67 -21.34
N ASP A 189 -2.15 -35.17 -20.13
CA ASP A 189 -2.96 -34.87 -18.95
C ASP A 189 -2.27 -33.73 -18.20
N VAL A 190 -2.91 -32.57 -18.12
CA VAL A 190 -2.33 -31.35 -17.60
C VAL A 190 -3.10 -30.92 -16.36
N LYS A 191 -2.36 -30.66 -15.27
CA LYS A 191 -2.87 -29.98 -14.09
C LYS A 191 -2.17 -28.64 -13.99
N LEU A 192 -2.98 -27.57 -13.99
CA LEU A 192 -2.51 -26.19 -13.95
C LEU A 192 -3.13 -25.49 -12.76
N SER A 193 -2.30 -24.99 -11.86
CA SER A 193 -2.72 -24.20 -10.71
C SER A 193 -2.35 -22.73 -10.93
N MET A 194 -3.35 -21.86 -10.86
CA MET A 194 -3.19 -20.43 -11.12
C MET A 194 -3.73 -19.60 -9.97
N ILE A 195 -3.07 -18.48 -9.72
CA ILE A 195 -3.51 -17.45 -8.78
C ILE A 195 -4.09 -16.28 -9.57
N PHE A 196 -5.27 -15.85 -9.17
CA PHE A 196 -5.98 -14.72 -9.74
C PHE A 196 -6.36 -13.74 -8.63
N TYR A 197 -6.21 -12.43 -8.93
CA TYR A 197 -6.66 -11.35 -8.06
C TYR A 197 -7.88 -10.69 -8.66
N GLY A 198 -9.02 -10.84 -8.00
CA GLY A 198 -10.30 -10.31 -8.45
C GLY A 198 -10.86 -9.24 -7.51
N LYS A 199 -11.75 -8.40 -8.02
CA LYS A 199 -12.51 -7.46 -7.21
C LYS A 199 -13.66 -8.19 -6.53
N ASN A 200 -13.96 -7.78 -5.32
CA ASN A 200 -15.09 -8.30 -4.56
C ASN A 200 -16.43 -7.83 -5.13
#